data_3f13775f9fe3d9723734f24b486b4c1c
#
_entry.id   3f13775f9fe3d9723734f24b486b4c1c
#
_cell.length_a   1.000
_cell.length_b   1.000
_cell.length_c   1.000
_cell.angle_alpha   90.00
_cell.angle_beta   90.00
_cell.angle_gamma   90.00
#
_symmetry.space_group_name_H-M   'P 1'
#
loop_
_entity.id
_entity.type
_entity.pdbx_description
1 polymer ?
#
loop_
_entity_poly.entity_id
_entity_poly.type
_entity_poly.pdbx_seq_one_letter_code
_entity_poly.pdbx_strand_id
1 'polypeptide(L)'
;MKHDLPVNDNAIRLTSLNDIKTFSDPYRMMIYKTFSNAEEAITIKRVADIMGEVPAKVYYHAKKLIKLGVLELDHEENINGIIAKYYRATDRRIIMSHDSLDEKHIPSVLTETEKMISNVIDDAKTEFIKSMQHLAQTEHKENECDASDGGLIVSRIYLTKHEVEDLYKYLLDISEKKKNEKADDATKHLFFTGLIEVPQEEEK
;
A
#
# COMPACT_ATOMS: atom_id res chain seq x y z
N MET A 1 -21.22 9.75 -10.79
CA MET A 1 -21.75 8.39 -10.49
C MET A 1 -21.06 7.95 -9.20
N LYS A 2 -21.80 7.72 -8.12
CA LYS A 2 -21.21 7.23 -6.86
C LYS A 2 -20.77 5.80 -7.08
N HIS A 3 -19.48 5.56 -7.06
CA HIS A 3 -18.93 4.21 -7.00
C HIS A 3 -19.07 3.72 -5.56
N ASP A 4 -20.19 3.10 -5.26
CA ASP A 4 -20.34 2.32 -4.03
C ASP A 4 -19.58 1.00 -4.21
N LEU A 5 -18.25 1.05 -4.05
CA LEU A 5 -17.46 -0.16 -3.81
C LEU A 5 -18.04 -0.84 -2.56
N PRO A 6 -18.07 -2.17 -2.47
CA PRO A 6 -18.61 -2.88 -1.32
C PRO A 6 -17.95 -2.34 -0.05
N VAL A 7 -18.75 -1.66 0.75
CA VAL A 7 -18.32 -0.98 1.98
C VAL A 7 -18.10 -2.07 3.02
N ASN A 8 -16.87 -2.54 3.12
CA ASN A 8 -16.45 -3.19 4.35
C ASN A 8 -16.27 -2.07 5.39
N ASP A 9 -17.00 -2.13 6.50
CA ASP A 9 -17.04 -1.09 7.54
C ASP A 9 -15.69 -0.81 8.21
N ASN A 10 -14.65 -1.56 7.86
CA ASN A 10 -13.33 -1.52 8.47
C ASN A 10 -12.28 -0.74 7.62
N ALA A 11 -12.68 0.24 6.82
CA ALA A 11 -11.74 1.04 6.03
C ALA A 11 -11.42 2.38 6.70
N ILE A 12 -10.16 2.84 6.61
CA ILE A 12 -9.78 4.21 6.94
C ILE A 12 -10.11 5.09 5.73
N ARG A 13 -10.99 6.07 5.92
CA ARG A 13 -11.37 7.02 4.88
C ARG A 13 -10.63 8.33 5.07
N LEU A 14 -9.78 8.68 4.12
CA LEU A 14 -9.14 9.99 4.04
C LEU A 14 -10.07 10.91 3.25
N THR A 15 -10.82 11.75 3.98
CA THR A 15 -11.89 12.57 3.41
C THR A 15 -11.55 14.05 3.34
N SER A 16 -10.50 14.51 4.04
CA SER A 16 -10.04 15.89 3.98
C SER A 16 -8.79 16.02 3.10
N LEU A 17 -8.66 17.17 2.42
CA LEU A 17 -7.45 17.50 1.66
C LEU A 17 -6.18 17.41 2.53
N ASN A 18 -6.29 17.78 3.82
CA ASN A 18 -5.17 17.70 4.75
C ASN A 18 -4.76 16.25 5.06
N ASP A 19 -5.73 15.34 5.22
CA ASP A 19 -5.45 13.93 5.47
C ASP A 19 -4.83 13.27 4.24
N ILE A 20 -5.38 13.58 3.05
CA ILE A 20 -4.83 13.12 1.78
C ILE A 20 -3.39 13.62 1.61
N LYS A 21 -3.13 14.93 1.76
CA LYS A 21 -1.77 15.50 1.73
C LYS A 21 -0.86 14.90 2.81
N THR A 22 -1.43 14.58 3.97
CA THR A 22 -0.65 13.96 5.05
C THR A 22 -0.24 12.55 4.67
N PHE A 23 -1.08 11.76 4.06
CA PHE A 23 -0.77 10.39 3.67
C PHE A 23 0.09 10.32 2.40
N SER A 24 -0.20 11.15 1.38
CA SER A 24 0.50 11.14 0.07
C SER A 24 1.92 11.71 0.09
N ASP A 25 2.37 12.29 1.20
CA ASP A 25 3.73 12.80 1.32
C ASP A 25 4.77 11.67 1.18
N PRO A 26 5.75 11.77 0.27
CA PRO A 26 6.67 10.68 -0.03
C PRO A 26 7.45 10.18 1.19
N TYR A 27 7.88 11.09 2.07
CA TYR A 27 8.64 10.69 3.26
C TYR A 27 7.77 9.92 4.27
N ARG A 28 6.51 10.30 4.44
CA ARG A 28 5.56 9.57 5.28
C ARG A 28 5.16 8.22 4.67
N MET A 29 5.05 8.16 3.36
CA MET A 29 4.84 6.88 2.67
C MET A 29 6.01 5.91 2.86
N MET A 30 7.27 6.39 2.84
CA MET A 30 8.44 5.57 3.18
C MET A 30 8.37 5.04 4.62
N ILE A 31 7.98 5.88 5.59
CA ILE A 31 7.78 5.46 6.97
C ILE A 31 6.69 4.39 7.05
N TYR A 32 5.52 4.63 6.43
CA TYR A 32 4.42 3.68 6.40
C TYR A 32 4.85 2.33 5.80
N LYS A 33 5.53 2.36 4.65
CA LYS A 33 6.06 1.16 3.98
C LYS A 33 7.05 0.40 4.87
N THR A 34 7.90 1.11 5.61
CA THR A 34 8.87 0.47 6.53
C THR A 34 8.14 -0.29 7.64
N PHE A 35 7.07 0.27 8.21
CA PHE A 35 6.22 -0.44 9.17
C PHE A 35 5.44 -1.60 8.52
N SER A 36 4.92 -1.39 7.31
CA SER A 36 4.14 -2.41 6.59
C SER A 36 4.96 -3.62 6.16
N ASN A 37 6.26 -3.43 5.92
CA ASN A 37 7.19 -4.50 5.54
C ASN A 37 7.77 -5.24 6.76
N ALA A 38 7.59 -4.72 7.97
CA ALA A 38 8.02 -5.40 9.18
C ALA A 38 7.10 -6.57 9.49
N GLU A 39 7.68 -7.74 9.77
CA GLU A 39 6.93 -8.95 10.12
C GLU A 39 6.25 -8.84 11.49
N GLU A 40 6.84 -8.05 12.39
CA GLU A 40 6.36 -7.80 13.75
C GLU A 40 6.22 -6.31 14.01
N ALA A 41 5.53 -5.94 15.08
CA ALA A 41 5.46 -4.56 15.52
C ALA A 41 6.85 -4.04 15.89
N ILE A 42 7.20 -2.84 15.46
CA ILE A 42 8.52 -2.23 15.67
C ILE A 42 8.41 -0.83 16.27
N THR A 43 9.48 -0.37 16.91
CA THR A 43 9.53 0.99 17.45
C THR A 43 9.83 2.02 16.36
N ILE A 44 9.41 3.27 16.57
CA ILE A 44 9.74 4.39 15.65
C ILE A 44 11.27 4.57 15.55
N LYS A 45 12.01 4.30 16.64
CA LYS A 45 13.47 4.32 16.61
C LYS A 45 14.01 3.27 15.62
N ARG A 46 13.47 2.04 15.65
CA ARG A 46 13.89 0.99 14.72
C ARG A 46 13.62 1.37 13.26
N VAL A 47 12.48 2.02 12.98
CA VAL A 47 12.20 2.57 11.64
C VAL A 47 13.24 3.61 11.24
N ALA A 48 13.60 4.51 12.14
CA ALA A 48 14.65 5.51 11.87
C ALA A 48 16.00 4.85 11.55
N ASP A 49 16.37 3.81 12.30
CA ASP A 49 17.61 3.05 12.06
C ASP A 49 17.59 2.36 10.69
N ILE A 50 16.44 1.74 10.30
CA ILE A 50 16.27 1.09 8.98
C ILE A 50 16.37 2.13 7.84
N MET A 51 15.79 3.30 8.03
CA MET A 51 15.78 4.37 7.02
C MET A 51 17.10 5.18 6.98
N GLY A 52 18.01 4.97 7.93
CA GLY A 52 19.22 5.79 8.09
C GLY A 52 18.92 7.25 8.48
N GLU A 53 17.85 7.46 9.23
CA GLU A 53 17.32 8.78 9.56
C GLU A 53 17.42 9.11 11.06
N VAL A 54 17.32 10.39 11.39
CA VAL A 54 17.30 10.85 12.80
C VAL A 54 15.96 10.48 13.44
N PRO A 55 15.95 9.79 14.62
CA PRO A 55 14.71 9.34 15.26
C PRO A 55 13.69 10.46 15.51
N ALA A 56 14.11 11.66 15.88
CA ALA A 56 13.21 12.79 16.12
C ALA A 56 12.43 13.21 14.86
N LYS A 57 13.07 13.16 13.68
CA LYS A 57 12.43 13.44 12.38
C LYS A 57 11.37 12.39 12.07
N VAL A 58 11.74 11.10 12.18
CA VAL A 58 10.81 9.99 11.93
C VAL A 58 9.63 10.04 12.90
N TYR A 59 9.89 10.31 14.18
CA TYR A 59 8.86 10.44 15.20
C TYR A 59 7.83 11.54 14.86
N TYR A 60 8.29 12.71 14.41
CA TYR A 60 7.39 13.80 14.02
C TYR A 60 6.43 13.38 12.88
N HIS A 61 6.94 12.67 11.89
CA HIS A 61 6.13 12.22 10.75
C HIS A 61 5.25 11.01 11.11
N ALA A 62 5.78 10.04 11.85
CA ALA A 62 5.01 8.87 12.32
C ALA A 62 3.81 9.28 13.18
N LYS A 63 3.95 10.31 14.05
CA LYS A 63 2.81 10.86 14.81
C LYS A 63 1.65 11.29 13.94
N LYS A 64 1.91 11.83 12.74
CA LYS A 64 0.84 12.22 11.81
C LYS A 64 0.13 10.99 11.22
N LEU A 65 0.89 9.93 10.92
CA LEU A 65 0.34 8.67 10.45
C LEU A 65 -0.48 7.94 11.54
N ILE A 66 0.00 7.99 12.80
CA ILE A 66 -0.75 7.48 13.96
C ILE A 66 -2.08 8.24 14.10
N LYS A 67 -2.04 9.58 13.97
CA LYS A 67 -3.27 10.41 14.03
C LYS A 67 -4.27 10.08 12.93
N LEU A 68 -3.81 9.68 11.74
CA LEU A 68 -4.65 9.21 10.65
C LEU A 68 -5.19 7.80 10.89
N GLY A 69 -4.68 7.08 11.88
CA GLY A 69 -5.02 5.68 12.15
C GLY A 69 -4.40 4.68 11.18
N VAL A 70 -3.46 5.11 10.32
CA VAL A 70 -2.75 4.20 9.39
C VAL A 70 -1.56 3.50 10.05
N LEU A 71 -1.13 3.99 11.21
CA LEU A 71 -0.24 3.29 12.14
C LEU A 71 -0.96 3.13 13.48
N GLU A 72 -0.87 1.95 14.07
CA GLU A 72 -1.53 1.59 15.32
C GLU A 72 -0.50 1.18 16.35
N LEU A 73 -0.74 1.57 17.62
CA LEU A 73 0.03 1.06 18.75
C LEU A 73 -0.35 -0.41 18.94
N ASP A 74 0.63 -1.28 18.89
CA ASP A 74 0.45 -2.71 19.11
C ASP A 74 0.57 -3.03 20.62
N HIS A 75 1.73 -2.71 21.20
CA HIS A 75 1.98 -2.92 22.62
C HIS A 75 3.03 -1.92 23.16
N GLU A 76 3.16 -1.93 24.46
CA GLU A 76 4.20 -1.20 25.20
C GLU A 76 5.05 -2.19 25.98
N GLU A 77 6.36 -1.97 26.01
CA GLU A 77 7.32 -2.78 26.77
C GLU A 77 8.16 -1.90 27.70
N ASN A 78 8.36 -2.34 28.92
CA ASN A 78 9.26 -1.65 29.85
C ASN A 78 10.69 -2.20 29.72
N ILE A 79 11.56 -1.40 29.12
CA ILE A 79 12.97 -1.73 28.94
C ILE A 79 13.80 -0.87 29.90
N ASN A 80 14.28 -1.47 30.98
CA ASN A 80 15.11 -0.79 32.00
C ASN A 80 14.49 0.50 32.56
N GLY A 81 13.18 0.51 32.79
CA GLY A 81 12.46 1.67 33.31
C GLY A 81 11.98 2.66 32.24
N ILE A 82 12.27 2.42 30.97
CA ILE A 82 11.79 3.22 29.85
C ILE A 82 10.69 2.45 29.12
N ILE A 83 9.53 3.09 28.91
CA ILE A 83 8.43 2.49 28.16
C ILE A 83 8.70 2.65 26.65
N ALA A 84 9.04 1.55 25.99
CA ALA A 84 9.13 1.47 24.55
C ALA A 84 7.74 1.18 23.95
N LYS A 85 7.38 1.92 22.88
CA LYS A 85 6.10 1.77 22.17
C LYS A 85 6.34 1.11 20.81
N TYR A 86 5.65 0.01 20.58
CA TYR A 86 5.71 -0.75 19.34
C TYR A 86 4.48 -0.46 18.50
N TYR A 87 4.70 -0.23 17.22
CA TYR A 87 3.65 0.13 16.27
C TYR A 87 3.68 -0.80 15.08
N ARG A 88 2.54 -0.93 14.43
CA ARG A 88 2.39 -1.62 13.15
C ARG A 88 1.57 -0.79 12.17
N ALA A 89 1.71 -1.08 10.89
CA ALA A 89 0.79 -0.58 9.89
C ALA A 89 -0.59 -1.22 10.10
N THR A 90 -1.64 -0.45 9.91
CA THR A 90 -3.00 -0.99 10.01
C THR A 90 -3.26 -2.04 8.92
N ASP A 91 -4.04 -3.05 9.24
CA ASP A 91 -4.55 -4.02 8.28
C ASP A 91 -5.81 -3.53 7.55
N ARG A 92 -6.36 -2.39 7.98
CA ARG A 92 -7.54 -1.77 7.35
C ARG A 92 -7.18 -1.17 6.00
N ARG A 93 -8.12 -1.24 5.06
CA ARG A 93 -7.99 -0.56 3.77
C ARG A 93 -7.93 0.95 3.95
N ILE A 94 -7.08 1.61 3.18
CA ILE A 94 -7.01 3.08 3.14
C ILE A 94 -7.70 3.52 1.85
N ILE A 95 -8.76 4.30 1.98
CA ILE A 95 -9.58 4.81 0.86
C ILE A 95 -9.48 6.32 0.86
N MET A 96 -9.11 6.89 -0.28
CA MET A 96 -9.26 8.32 -0.51
C MET A 96 -10.63 8.59 -1.10
N SER A 97 -11.43 9.42 -0.43
CA SER A 97 -12.75 9.82 -0.89
C SER A 97 -12.80 11.32 -1.10
N HIS A 98 -13.36 11.73 -2.21
CA HIS A 98 -13.57 13.14 -2.55
C HIS A 98 -15.02 13.58 -2.31
N ASP A 99 -15.91 12.66 -1.88
CA ASP A 99 -17.36 12.89 -1.80
C ASP A 99 -17.78 14.03 -0.85
N SER A 100 -16.90 14.37 0.10
CA SER A 100 -17.11 15.43 1.09
C SER A 100 -16.27 16.69 0.86
N LEU A 101 -15.55 16.77 -0.27
CA LEU A 101 -14.69 17.91 -0.56
C LEU A 101 -15.42 18.96 -1.39
N ASP A 102 -15.21 20.24 -1.07
CA ASP A 102 -15.63 21.34 -1.92
C ASP A 102 -15.00 21.21 -3.32
N GLU A 103 -15.76 21.52 -4.37
CA GLU A 103 -15.30 21.47 -5.78
C GLU A 103 -13.96 22.19 -6.01
N LYS A 104 -13.72 23.29 -5.31
CA LYS A 104 -12.46 24.06 -5.36
C LYS A 104 -11.22 23.27 -4.92
N HIS A 105 -11.39 22.20 -4.15
CA HIS A 105 -10.28 21.36 -3.65
C HIS A 105 -10.01 20.14 -4.54
N ILE A 106 -10.92 19.79 -5.43
CA ILE A 106 -10.79 18.61 -6.31
C ILE A 106 -9.47 18.62 -7.10
N PRO A 107 -9.05 19.73 -7.76
CA PRO A 107 -7.78 19.73 -8.49
C PRO A 107 -6.57 19.43 -7.60
N SER A 108 -6.57 19.95 -6.36
CA SER A 108 -5.48 19.68 -5.41
C SER A 108 -5.45 18.23 -4.95
N VAL A 109 -6.62 17.62 -4.76
CA VAL A 109 -6.73 16.19 -4.40
C VAL A 109 -6.26 15.31 -5.54
N LEU A 110 -6.66 15.60 -6.77
CA LEU A 110 -6.21 14.86 -7.95
C LEU A 110 -4.67 14.90 -8.07
N THR A 111 -4.06 16.08 -7.88
CA THR A 111 -2.60 16.23 -7.90
C THR A 111 -1.92 15.40 -6.81
N GLU A 112 -2.44 15.39 -5.59
CA GLU A 112 -1.86 14.59 -4.50
C GLU A 112 -2.07 13.08 -4.72
N THR A 113 -3.22 12.69 -5.27
CA THR A 113 -3.52 11.30 -5.64
C THR A 113 -2.59 10.83 -6.76
N GLU A 114 -2.36 11.65 -7.79
CA GLU A 114 -1.42 11.37 -8.88
C GLU A 114 0.00 11.13 -8.35
N LYS A 115 0.51 12.01 -7.49
CA LYS A 115 1.81 11.85 -6.84
C LYS A 115 1.90 10.54 -6.06
N MET A 116 0.86 10.22 -5.30
CA MET A 116 0.83 9.00 -4.52
C MET A 116 0.85 7.76 -5.42
N ILE A 117 0.00 7.72 -6.44
CA ILE A 117 -0.05 6.61 -7.40
C ILE A 117 1.31 6.46 -8.09
N SER A 118 1.92 7.56 -8.53
CA SER A 118 3.25 7.56 -9.14
C SER A 118 4.29 6.93 -8.21
N ASN A 119 4.33 7.33 -6.95
CA ASN A 119 5.26 6.76 -5.96
C ASN A 119 5.02 5.26 -5.74
N VAL A 120 3.77 4.82 -5.63
CA VAL A 120 3.42 3.40 -5.44
C VAL A 120 3.85 2.57 -6.66
N ILE A 121 3.62 3.07 -7.86
CA ILE A 121 4.02 2.41 -9.11
C ILE A 121 5.55 2.34 -9.23
N ASP A 122 6.26 3.43 -8.95
CA ASP A 122 7.73 3.47 -9.01
C ASP A 122 8.37 2.53 -7.99
N ASP A 123 7.79 2.42 -6.81
CA ASP A 123 8.22 1.46 -5.78
C ASP A 123 8.00 0.02 -6.25
N ALA A 124 6.80 -0.30 -6.74
CA ALA A 124 6.47 -1.64 -7.24
C ALA A 124 7.37 -2.03 -8.43
N LYS A 125 7.59 -1.10 -9.38
CA LYS A 125 8.52 -1.28 -10.49
C LYS A 125 9.93 -1.60 -10.00
N THR A 126 10.42 -0.83 -9.04
CA THR A 126 11.77 -1.01 -8.50
C THR A 126 11.94 -2.38 -7.84
N GLU A 127 10.96 -2.79 -7.07
CA GLU A 127 10.96 -4.09 -6.40
C GLU A 127 10.83 -5.24 -7.40
N PHE A 128 9.97 -5.11 -8.40
CA PHE A 128 9.81 -6.08 -9.48
C PHE A 128 11.12 -6.28 -10.27
N ILE A 129 11.79 -5.18 -10.66
CA ILE A 129 13.07 -5.25 -11.39
C ILE A 129 14.15 -5.93 -10.54
N LYS A 130 14.26 -5.61 -9.24
CA LYS A 130 15.20 -6.25 -8.33
C LYS A 130 14.94 -7.75 -8.21
N SER A 131 13.67 -8.16 -8.09
CA SER A 131 13.30 -9.57 -8.01
C SER A 131 13.65 -10.31 -9.29
N MET A 132 13.35 -9.74 -10.46
CA MET A 132 13.75 -10.32 -11.74
C MET A 132 15.26 -10.47 -11.88
N GLN A 133 16.04 -9.46 -11.49
CA GLN A 133 17.51 -9.53 -11.51
C GLN A 133 18.04 -10.61 -10.56
N HIS A 134 17.43 -10.78 -9.41
CA HIS A 134 17.78 -11.84 -8.47
C HIS A 134 17.49 -13.23 -9.06
N LEU A 135 16.29 -13.44 -9.60
CA LEU A 135 15.92 -14.70 -10.28
C LEU A 135 16.90 -15.02 -11.42
N ALA A 136 17.20 -14.06 -12.29
CA ALA A 136 18.14 -14.26 -13.40
C ALA A 136 19.57 -14.62 -12.94
N GLN A 137 19.97 -14.27 -11.72
CA GLN A 137 21.28 -14.61 -11.16
C GLN A 137 21.28 -15.98 -10.45
N THR A 138 20.14 -16.44 -9.99
CA THR A 138 20.00 -17.72 -9.26
C THR A 138 19.68 -18.91 -10.16
N GLU A 139 19.09 -18.65 -11.32
CA GLU A 139 18.73 -19.70 -12.28
C GLU A 139 19.87 -19.97 -13.28
N HIS A 140 20.85 -20.78 -12.87
CA HIS A 140 21.64 -21.60 -13.80
C HIS A 140 21.00 -23.01 -13.97
N LYS A 141 19.70 -23.14 -13.88
CA LYS A 141 18.98 -24.40 -14.15
C LYS A 141 18.19 -24.28 -15.44
N GLU A 142 18.53 -25.20 -16.33
CA GLU A 142 17.95 -25.39 -17.63
C GLU A 142 16.41 -25.46 -17.58
N ASN A 143 15.80 -24.67 -18.47
CA ASN A 143 14.48 -24.88 -19.04
C ASN A 143 13.28 -25.01 -18.10
N GLU A 144 12.59 -23.93 -17.96
CA GLU A 144 11.13 -23.74 -17.91
C GLU A 144 10.83 -22.56 -17.01
N CYS A 145 10.38 -21.46 -17.62
CA CYS A 145 9.80 -20.35 -16.88
C CYS A 145 8.50 -20.89 -16.27
N ASP A 146 8.54 -21.21 -14.97
CA ASP A 146 7.35 -21.66 -14.26
C ASP A 146 6.47 -20.45 -13.96
N ALA A 147 5.16 -20.60 -14.12
CA ALA A 147 4.18 -19.57 -13.76
C ALA A 147 4.27 -19.18 -12.25
N SER A 148 4.92 -20.02 -11.42
CA SER A 148 5.21 -19.75 -10.01
C SER A 148 6.23 -18.63 -9.81
N ASP A 149 7.07 -18.33 -10.81
CA ASP A 149 8.12 -17.30 -10.72
C ASP A 149 7.56 -15.87 -10.81
N GLY A 150 6.28 -15.74 -11.15
CA GLY A 150 5.59 -14.48 -11.28
C GLY A 150 5.55 -13.94 -12.70
N GLY A 151 4.87 -12.82 -12.90
CA GLY A 151 4.72 -12.20 -14.21
C GLY A 151 4.06 -10.82 -14.14
N LEU A 152 4.13 -10.09 -15.25
CA LEU A 152 3.44 -8.82 -15.42
C LEU A 152 2.37 -8.97 -16.50
N ILE A 153 1.11 -8.70 -16.15
CA ILE A 153 -0.01 -8.71 -17.09
C ILE A 153 -0.51 -7.28 -17.23
N VAL A 154 -0.50 -6.77 -18.46
CA VAL A 154 -1.12 -5.49 -18.82
C VAL A 154 -2.05 -5.73 -19.99
N SER A 155 -3.34 -5.50 -19.81
CA SER A 155 -4.36 -5.76 -20.83
C SER A 155 -5.46 -4.71 -20.79
N ARG A 156 -6.08 -4.46 -21.95
CA ARG A 156 -7.36 -3.77 -22.04
C ARG A 156 -8.44 -4.83 -22.23
N ILE A 157 -9.38 -4.87 -21.30
CA ILE A 157 -10.45 -5.88 -21.28
C ILE A 157 -11.79 -5.17 -21.10
N TYR A 158 -12.85 -5.80 -21.58
CA TYR A 158 -14.21 -5.31 -21.42
C TYR A 158 -14.88 -6.07 -20.28
N LEU A 159 -15.36 -5.37 -19.28
CA LEU A 159 -16.02 -5.94 -18.11
C LEU A 159 -17.35 -5.24 -17.88
N THR A 160 -18.35 -6.00 -17.55
CA THR A 160 -19.59 -5.47 -16.98
C THR A 160 -19.36 -4.97 -15.55
N LYS A 161 -20.26 -4.14 -15.06
CA LYS A 161 -20.17 -3.65 -13.66
C LYS A 161 -20.06 -4.79 -12.64
N HIS A 162 -20.82 -5.85 -12.83
CA HIS A 162 -20.82 -7.03 -11.95
C HIS A 162 -19.46 -7.75 -11.98
N GLU A 163 -18.88 -7.96 -13.16
CA GLU A 163 -17.56 -8.58 -13.30
C GLU A 163 -16.45 -7.73 -12.66
N VAL A 164 -16.54 -6.38 -12.75
CA VAL A 164 -15.62 -5.47 -12.05
C VAL A 164 -15.75 -5.65 -10.54
N GLU A 165 -16.98 -5.70 -9.99
CA GLU A 165 -17.23 -5.88 -8.57
C GLU A 165 -16.72 -7.24 -8.07
N ASP A 166 -16.96 -8.31 -8.80
CA ASP A 166 -16.51 -9.67 -8.46
C ASP A 166 -14.99 -9.79 -8.50
N LEU A 167 -14.37 -9.29 -9.57
CA LEU A 167 -12.90 -9.28 -9.70
C LEU A 167 -12.25 -8.49 -8.57
N TYR A 168 -12.77 -7.30 -8.28
CA TYR A 168 -12.24 -6.45 -7.20
C TYR A 168 -12.37 -7.13 -5.84
N LYS A 169 -13.51 -7.76 -5.56
CA LYS A 169 -13.75 -8.52 -4.34
C LYS A 169 -12.78 -9.70 -4.21
N TYR A 170 -12.54 -10.43 -5.29
CA TYR A 170 -11.60 -11.54 -5.33
C TYR A 170 -10.16 -11.09 -5.03
N LEU A 171 -9.70 -10.00 -5.68
CA LEU A 171 -8.37 -9.44 -5.47
C LEU A 171 -8.16 -8.95 -4.03
N LEU A 172 -9.18 -8.33 -3.44
CA LEU A 172 -9.15 -7.92 -2.03
C LEU A 172 -9.10 -9.12 -1.08
N ASP A 173 -9.92 -10.14 -1.31
CA ASP A 173 -9.99 -11.35 -0.48
C ASP A 173 -8.63 -12.07 -0.45
N ILE A 174 -7.98 -12.25 -1.62
CA ILE A 174 -6.62 -12.79 -1.69
C ILE A 174 -5.63 -11.91 -0.91
N SER A 175 -5.65 -10.60 -1.15
CA SER A 175 -4.74 -9.67 -0.51
C SER A 175 -4.87 -9.69 1.02
N GLU A 176 -6.09 -9.71 1.54
CA GLU A 176 -6.36 -9.72 2.99
C GLU A 176 -6.02 -11.08 3.63
N LYS A 177 -6.44 -12.18 3.02
CA LYS A 177 -6.21 -13.52 3.58
C LYS A 177 -4.73 -13.91 3.57
N LYS A 178 -4.06 -13.67 2.44
CA LYS A 178 -2.67 -14.12 2.24
C LYS A 178 -1.63 -13.19 2.84
N LYS A 179 -2.01 -12.01 3.31
CA LYS A 179 -1.10 -11.10 4.00
C LYS A 179 -0.54 -11.70 5.30
N ASN A 180 -1.37 -12.46 6.03
CA ASN A 180 -1.06 -12.98 7.36
C ASN A 180 -0.99 -14.51 7.42
N GLU A 181 -1.42 -15.22 6.39
CA GLU A 181 -1.36 -16.68 6.33
C GLU A 181 -0.05 -17.14 5.70
N LYS A 182 0.90 -17.57 6.53
CA LYS A 182 2.12 -18.26 6.08
C LYS A 182 1.89 -19.78 6.17
N ALA A 183 1.79 -20.45 5.01
CA ALA A 183 1.99 -21.89 4.97
C ALA A 183 3.49 -22.21 5.04
N ASP A 184 3.86 -23.39 5.51
CA ASP A 184 5.27 -23.77 5.71
C ASP A 184 6.12 -23.74 4.43
N ASP A 185 5.48 -23.92 3.28
CA ASP A 185 6.07 -23.89 1.93
C ASP A 185 5.79 -22.59 1.14
N ALA A 186 5.17 -21.60 1.78
CA ALA A 186 4.80 -20.35 1.11
C ALA A 186 6.01 -19.43 0.88
N THR A 187 6.14 -18.95 -0.34
CA THR A 187 7.10 -17.91 -0.72
C THR A 187 6.45 -16.52 -0.70
N LYS A 188 7.25 -15.49 -0.45
CA LYS A 188 6.78 -14.11 -0.39
C LYS A 188 6.76 -13.51 -1.80
N HIS A 189 5.60 -13.05 -2.24
CA HIS A 189 5.40 -12.39 -3.52
C HIS A 189 5.00 -10.93 -3.35
N LEU A 190 5.48 -10.07 -4.26
CA LEU A 190 4.92 -8.73 -4.44
C LEU A 190 3.64 -8.85 -5.27
N PHE A 191 2.50 -8.53 -4.67
CA PHE A 191 1.22 -8.45 -5.36
C PHE A 191 0.85 -6.99 -5.60
N PHE A 192 0.85 -6.59 -6.87
CA PHE A 192 0.46 -5.25 -7.31
C PHE A 192 -0.62 -5.36 -8.37
N THR A 193 -1.73 -4.67 -8.19
CA THR A 193 -2.86 -4.68 -9.13
C THR A 193 -3.49 -3.30 -9.23
N GLY A 194 -3.98 -2.97 -10.40
CA GLY A 194 -4.77 -1.77 -10.67
C GLY A 194 -5.85 -2.08 -11.69
N LEU A 195 -7.07 -1.65 -11.41
CA LEU A 195 -8.22 -1.73 -12.31
C LEU A 195 -8.85 -0.34 -12.40
N ILE A 196 -8.92 0.20 -13.59
CA ILE A 196 -9.49 1.53 -13.85
C ILE A 196 -10.30 1.50 -15.15
N GLU A 197 -11.43 2.19 -15.13
CA GLU A 197 -12.22 2.44 -16.33
C GLU A 197 -11.46 3.42 -17.24
N VAL A 198 -11.22 3.00 -18.47
CA VAL A 198 -10.59 3.84 -19.50
C VAL A 198 -11.69 4.57 -20.27
N PRO A 199 -11.66 5.90 -20.39
CA PRO A 199 -12.62 6.64 -21.19
C PRO A 199 -12.64 6.09 -22.62
N GLN A 200 -13.84 5.91 -23.18
CA GLN A 200 -13.98 5.59 -24.60
C GLN A 200 -13.51 6.81 -25.40
N GLU A 201 -12.50 6.61 -26.25
CA GLU A 201 -12.16 7.64 -27.23
C GLU A 201 -13.36 7.83 -28.16
N GLU A 202 -13.93 9.04 -28.24
CA GLU A 202 -14.90 9.35 -29.26
C GLU A 202 -14.20 9.16 -30.62
N GLU A 203 -14.62 8.17 -31.38
CA GLU A 203 -14.20 8.00 -32.76
C GLU A 203 -14.58 9.30 -33.52
N LYS A 204 -13.55 10.07 -33.89
CA LYS A 204 -13.69 11.26 -34.74
C LYS A 204 -13.74 10.87 -36.21
#